data_f1c7b6553d929a57602c3b6114231423
#
_entry.id   f1c7b6553d929a57602c3b6114231423
#
_cell.length_a   1.000
_cell.length_b   1.000
_cell.length_c   1.000
_cell.angle_alpha   90.00
_cell.angle_beta   90.00
_cell.angle_gamma   90.00
#
_symmetry.space_group_name_H-M   'P 1'
#
loop_
_entity.id
_entity.type
_entity.pdbx_description
1 polymer ?
#
loop_
_entity_poly.entity_id
_entity_poly.type
_entity_poly.pdbx_seq_one_letter_code
_entity_poly.pdbx_strand_id
1 'polypeptide(L)'
;MQPATFRQRDPLQVFATQERFSFGKTSGEFHATRRYRAAWISDTHLGTRGCNATALLDFLRETDFDTLYIVGDLIDIWSLRRATYWPQQHNDVIQKILRKARKGTHVVYIPGNHDELATSFCGTYGNIEIKENAVHVTASGERILIIHGHELDGGVRQRANELARLRRRRWLPISPVAQSAD
;
A
#
# COMPACT_ATOMS: atom_id res chain seq x y z
N MET A 1 -31.71 12.62 26.99
CA MET A 1 -30.89 11.47 26.52
C MET A 1 -30.98 11.46 25.00
N GLN A 2 -30.00 12.03 24.30
CA GLN A 2 -29.95 12.00 22.83
C GLN A 2 -29.09 10.79 22.42
N PRO A 3 -29.45 10.06 21.36
CA PRO A 3 -28.66 8.94 20.88
C PRO A 3 -27.41 9.45 20.16
N ALA A 4 -26.27 8.82 20.48
CA ALA A 4 -25.00 9.06 19.85
C ALA A 4 -25.08 8.70 18.36
N THR A 5 -24.85 9.67 17.48
CA THR A 5 -24.66 9.47 16.05
C THR A 5 -23.37 8.72 15.80
N PHE A 6 -23.48 7.50 15.34
CA PHE A 6 -22.37 6.67 14.88
C PHE A 6 -21.82 7.31 13.60
N ARG A 7 -20.69 8.00 13.70
CA ARG A 7 -19.95 8.47 12.51
C ARG A 7 -19.44 7.24 11.78
N GLN A 8 -19.99 6.98 10.61
CA GLN A 8 -19.48 6.03 9.65
C GLN A 8 -18.02 6.41 9.34
N ARG A 9 -17.06 5.54 9.69
CA ARG A 9 -15.64 5.76 9.40
C ARG A 9 -15.44 5.59 7.89
N ASP A 10 -14.75 6.56 7.29
CA ASP A 10 -14.33 6.49 5.89
C ASP A 10 -13.50 5.23 5.68
N PRO A 11 -13.82 4.37 4.69
CA PRO A 11 -13.14 3.07 4.51
C PRO A 11 -11.70 3.20 3.99
N LEU A 12 -11.24 4.39 3.60
CA LEU A 12 -9.88 4.63 3.15
C LEU A 12 -9.00 5.08 4.32
N GLN A 13 -8.18 4.15 4.85
CA GLN A 13 -7.13 4.50 5.79
C GLN A 13 -5.84 4.82 5.02
N VAL A 14 -5.49 6.10 4.96
CA VAL A 14 -4.25 6.58 4.34
C VAL A 14 -3.34 7.14 5.44
N PHE A 15 -2.18 6.52 5.60
CA PHE A 15 -1.13 7.00 6.51
C PHE A 15 0.07 7.48 5.69
N ALA A 16 0.49 8.73 5.89
CA ALA A 16 1.65 9.30 5.23
C ALA A 16 2.57 10.02 6.22
N THR A 17 3.85 9.71 6.17
CA THR A 17 4.88 10.42 6.96
C THR A 17 5.49 11.53 6.13
N GLN A 18 5.38 12.76 6.61
CA GLN A 18 5.76 13.98 5.89
C GLN A 18 7.25 14.28 6.03
N GLU A 19 7.99 14.40 4.91
CA GLU A 19 9.28 15.07 4.85
C GLU A 19 9.47 15.82 3.52
N ARG A 20 9.81 17.12 3.66
CA ARG A 20 10.39 18.10 2.72
C ARG A 20 9.62 18.51 1.45
N PHE A 21 9.42 19.84 1.37
CA PHE A 21 8.99 20.56 0.17
C PHE A 21 10.17 20.74 -0.80
N SER A 22 9.99 20.41 -2.09
CA SER A 22 10.88 20.89 -3.15
C SER A 22 10.09 21.67 -4.19
N PHE A 23 10.52 22.90 -4.48
CA PHE A 23 9.93 23.76 -5.50
C PHE A 23 10.63 23.53 -6.85
N GLY A 24 9.89 23.02 -7.86
CA GLY A 24 10.31 23.01 -9.25
C GLY A 24 9.53 24.06 -10.05
N LYS A 25 10.23 24.94 -10.80
CA LYS A 25 9.62 26.02 -11.59
C LYS A 25 9.17 25.53 -12.97
N THR A 26 7.92 25.73 -13.34
CA THR A 26 7.47 26.19 -14.68
C THR A 26 5.97 26.53 -14.66
N SER A 27 5.58 27.52 -15.42
CA SER A 27 4.30 28.23 -15.45
C SER A 27 3.11 27.35 -15.92
N GLY A 28 2.12 27.20 -15.05
CA GLY A 28 0.84 26.55 -15.21
C GLY A 28 0.33 26.28 -13.82
N GLU A 29 -0.92 26.38 -13.48
CA GLU A 29 -1.48 26.27 -12.13
C GLU A 29 -0.81 25.15 -11.32
N PHE A 30 0.08 25.54 -10.42
CA PHE A 30 0.89 24.63 -9.62
C PHE A 30 0.05 24.11 -8.47
N HIS A 31 -0.56 22.96 -8.64
CA HIS A 31 -0.84 22.12 -7.48
C HIS A 31 0.52 21.64 -6.95
N ALA A 32 0.97 22.21 -5.84
CA ALA A 32 2.20 21.77 -5.18
C ALA A 32 2.02 20.29 -4.76
N THR A 33 2.64 19.39 -5.53
CA THR A 33 2.60 17.96 -5.23
C THR A 33 3.31 17.73 -3.90
N ARG A 34 2.59 17.22 -2.90
CA ARG A 34 3.17 16.87 -1.60
C ARG A 34 4.02 15.63 -1.75
N ARG A 35 5.28 15.66 -1.28
CA ARG A 35 6.17 14.50 -1.32
C ARG A 35 6.33 13.90 0.06
N TYR A 36 6.21 12.58 0.12
CA TYR A 36 6.37 11.78 1.35
C TYR A 36 7.41 10.69 1.12
N ARG A 37 8.07 10.24 2.19
CA ARG A 37 8.99 9.09 2.12
C ARG A 37 8.21 7.80 1.88
N ALA A 38 7.10 7.63 2.58
CA ALA A 38 6.26 6.47 2.43
C ALA A 38 4.78 6.82 2.60
N ALA A 39 3.93 6.04 1.93
CA ALA A 39 2.49 6.04 2.14
C ALA A 39 1.97 4.60 2.16
N TRP A 40 0.88 4.39 2.90
CA TRP A 40 0.20 3.11 3.01
C TRP A 40 -1.26 3.31 2.61
N ILE A 41 -1.75 2.46 1.73
CA ILE A 41 -3.17 2.36 1.37
C ILE A 41 -3.61 0.92 1.59
N SER A 42 -4.82 0.71 2.09
CA SER A 42 -5.39 -0.62 2.31
C SER A 42 -6.87 -0.64 1.97
N ASP A 43 -7.42 -1.84 1.79
CA ASP A 43 -8.87 -2.09 1.70
C ASP A 43 -9.57 -1.21 0.65
N THR A 44 -8.96 -1.06 -0.52
CA THR A 44 -9.51 -0.22 -1.60
C THR A 44 -10.67 -0.87 -2.33
N HIS A 45 -10.68 -2.21 -2.40
CA HIS A 45 -11.74 -3.02 -2.99
C HIS A 45 -12.19 -2.55 -4.38
N LEU A 46 -11.22 -2.33 -5.29
CA LEU A 46 -11.51 -2.08 -6.70
C LEU A 46 -12.33 -3.26 -7.25
N GLY A 47 -13.40 -3.00 -7.96
CA GLY A 47 -14.36 -4.01 -8.42
C GLY A 47 -15.67 -4.00 -7.63
N THR A 48 -15.80 -3.14 -6.61
CA THR A 48 -17.02 -2.95 -5.85
C THR A 48 -17.62 -1.55 -6.05
N ARG A 49 -18.93 -1.41 -5.80
CA ARG A 49 -19.61 -0.10 -5.85
C ARG A 49 -19.27 0.78 -4.64
N GLY A 50 -18.78 0.17 -3.55
CA GLY A 50 -18.41 0.87 -2.33
C GLY A 50 -17.01 1.49 -2.38
N CYS A 51 -16.21 1.19 -3.42
CA CYS A 51 -14.87 1.74 -3.57
C CYS A 51 -14.92 3.25 -3.88
N ASN A 52 -14.19 4.05 -3.10
CA ASN A 52 -14.03 5.47 -3.38
C ASN A 52 -12.80 5.72 -4.27
N ALA A 53 -12.85 5.21 -5.52
CA ALA A 53 -11.77 5.33 -6.48
C ALA A 53 -11.42 6.79 -6.82
N THR A 54 -12.40 7.69 -6.79
CA THR A 54 -12.16 9.13 -7.07
C THR A 54 -11.25 9.74 -6.02
N ALA A 55 -11.56 9.57 -4.74
CA ALA A 55 -10.73 10.10 -3.65
C ALA A 55 -9.32 9.50 -3.68
N LEU A 56 -9.20 8.20 -3.98
CA LEU A 56 -7.89 7.55 -4.13
C LEU A 56 -7.10 8.12 -5.32
N LEU A 57 -7.76 8.38 -6.45
CA LEU A 57 -7.13 9.02 -7.60
C LEU A 57 -6.62 10.42 -7.28
N ASP A 58 -7.41 11.23 -6.58
CA ASP A 58 -7.04 12.57 -6.20
C ASP A 58 -5.84 12.54 -5.24
N PHE A 59 -5.87 11.67 -4.22
CA PHE A 59 -4.71 11.43 -3.37
C PHE A 59 -3.45 11.05 -4.17
N LEU A 60 -3.55 10.09 -5.09
CA LEU A 60 -2.43 9.65 -5.92
C LEU A 60 -1.96 10.74 -6.93
N ARG A 61 -2.82 11.70 -7.29
CA ARG A 61 -2.46 12.82 -8.18
C ARG A 61 -1.70 13.91 -7.43
N GLU A 62 -2.14 14.22 -6.23
CA GLU A 62 -1.64 15.35 -5.42
C GLU A 62 -0.40 15.00 -4.60
N THR A 63 -0.04 13.70 -4.53
CA THR A 63 1.06 13.24 -3.69
C THR A 63 2.07 12.41 -4.47
N ASP A 64 3.35 12.55 -4.12
CA ASP A 64 4.44 11.67 -4.55
C ASP A 64 5.08 10.97 -3.35
N PHE A 65 5.62 9.78 -3.57
CA PHE A 65 6.21 8.94 -2.53
C PHE A 65 7.52 8.35 -3.02
N ASP A 66 8.46 8.11 -2.10
CA ASP A 66 9.60 7.25 -2.39
C ASP A 66 9.13 5.77 -2.38
N THR A 67 8.28 5.41 -1.40
CA THR A 67 7.68 4.07 -1.32
C THR A 67 6.16 4.16 -1.13
N LEU A 68 5.40 3.39 -1.91
CA LEU A 68 3.97 3.20 -1.77
C LEU A 68 3.69 1.74 -1.37
N TYR A 69 3.17 1.54 -0.17
CA TYR A 69 2.68 0.26 0.29
C TYR A 69 1.20 0.12 -0.02
N ILE A 70 0.83 -0.95 -0.71
CA ILE A 70 -0.55 -1.38 -0.93
C ILE A 70 -0.76 -2.60 -0.05
N VAL A 71 -1.58 -2.44 1.00
CA VAL A 71 -1.67 -3.40 2.10
C VAL A 71 -3.02 -4.08 2.06
N GLY A 72 -3.11 -5.12 1.24
CA GLY A 72 -4.27 -5.97 1.06
C GLY A 72 -5.46 -5.35 0.33
N ASP A 73 -6.25 -6.23 -0.25
CA ASP A 73 -7.57 -5.96 -0.79
C ASP A 73 -7.60 -4.78 -1.79
N LEU A 74 -6.56 -4.69 -2.64
CA LEU A 74 -6.54 -3.70 -3.72
C LEU A 74 -7.67 -3.98 -4.71
N ILE A 75 -7.83 -5.24 -5.12
CA ILE A 75 -8.85 -5.69 -6.07
C ILE A 75 -9.75 -6.70 -5.38
N ASP A 76 -11.05 -6.44 -5.34
CA ASP A 76 -12.03 -7.39 -4.81
C ASP A 76 -12.36 -8.47 -5.85
N ILE A 77 -11.51 -9.50 -5.92
CA ILE A 77 -11.70 -10.62 -6.84
C ILE A 77 -12.96 -11.42 -6.49
N TRP A 78 -13.36 -11.48 -5.21
CA TRP A 78 -14.57 -12.17 -4.81
C TRP A 78 -15.82 -11.50 -5.34
N SER A 79 -15.89 -10.17 -5.28
CA SER A 79 -17.01 -9.40 -5.86
C SER A 79 -17.02 -9.50 -7.38
N LEU A 80 -15.87 -9.41 -8.04
CA LEU A 80 -15.75 -9.52 -9.50
C LEU A 80 -16.18 -10.89 -10.03
N ARG A 81 -15.98 -11.96 -9.27
CA ARG A 81 -16.46 -13.32 -9.62
C ARG A 81 -17.98 -13.44 -9.57
N ARG A 82 -18.65 -12.63 -8.74
CA ARG A 82 -20.12 -12.65 -8.61
C ARG A 82 -20.78 -11.77 -9.66
N ALA A 83 -20.24 -10.59 -9.89
CA ALA A 83 -20.73 -9.64 -10.89
C ALA A 83 -19.59 -8.73 -11.35
N THR A 84 -19.36 -8.63 -12.64
CA THR A 84 -18.34 -7.74 -13.18
C THR A 84 -18.76 -6.29 -13.03
N TYR A 85 -18.09 -5.56 -12.16
CA TYR A 85 -18.23 -4.11 -11.99
C TYR A 85 -16.86 -3.48 -12.02
N TRP A 86 -16.52 -2.83 -13.15
CA TRP A 86 -15.22 -2.21 -13.36
C TRP A 86 -15.36 -0.89 -14.11
N PRO A 87 -15.75 0.19 -13.42
CA PRO A 87 -15.84 1.52 -14.04
C PRO A 87 -14.45 2.05 -14.38
N GLN A 88 -14.42 3.05 -15.28
CA GLN A 88 -13.16 3.64 -15.76
C GLN A 88 -12.26 4.14 -14.62
N GLN A 89 -12.83 4.68 -13.55
CA GLN A 89 -12.07 5.19 -12.40
C GLN A 89 -11.23 4.09 -11.73
N HIS A 90 -11.70 2.84 -11.69
CA HIS A 90 -10.92 1.71 -11.15
C HIS A 90 -9.70 1.43 -12.02
N ASN A 91 -9.88 1.46 -13.35
CA ASN A 91 -8.79 1.33 -14.29
C ASN A 91 -7.77 2.47 -14.13
N ASP A 92 -8.25 3.70 -13.95
CA ASP A 92 -7.42 4.89 -13.77
C ASP A 92 -6.55 4.81 -12.50
N VAL A 93 -7.07 4.21 -11.40
CA VAL A 93 -6.28 3.95 -10.18
C VAL A 93 -5.11 3.02 -10.49
N ILE A 94 -5.37 1.88 -11.14
CA ILE A 94 -4.31 0.93 -11.52
C ILE A 94 -3.27 1.61 -12.39
N GLN A 95 -3.70 2.32 -13.44
CA GLN A 95 -2.79 3.05 -14.33
C GLN A 95 -1.97 4.11 -13.58
N LYS A 96 -2.57 4.80 -12.61
CA LYS A 96 -1.86 5.80 -11.80
C LYS A 96 -0.78 5.18 -10.93
N ILE A 97 -1.05 4.04 -10.29
CA ILE A 97 -0.07 3.27 -9.51
C ILE A 97 1.10 2.82 -10.42
N LEU A 98 0.80 2.19 -11.56
CA LEU A 98 1.81 1.75 -12.53
C LEU A 98 2.65 2.93 -13.05
N ARG A 99 2.03 4.09 -13.28
CA ARG A 99 2.74 5.30 -13.71
C ARG A 99 3.68 5.84 -12.63
N LYS A 100 3.28 5.77 -11.34
CA LYS A 100 4.16 6.13 -10.21
C LYS A 100 5.36 5.19 -10.12
N ALA A 101 5.14 3.88 -10.23
CA ALA A 101 6.22 2.89 -10.27
C ALA A 101 7.21 3.20 -11.41
N ARG A 102 6.70 3.47 -12.63
CA ARG A 102 7.54 3.85 -13.76
C ARG A 102 8.33 5.15 -13.55
N LYS A 103 7.84 6.06 -12.71
CA LYS A 103 8.51 7.33 -12.36
C LYS A 103 9.48 7.20 -11.18
N GLY A 104 9.71 5.98 -10.67
CA GLY A 104 10.69 5.71 -9.63
C GLY A 104 10.12 5.49 -8.24
N THR A 105 8.80 5.58 -8.02
CA THR A 105 8.18 5.14 -6.76
C THR A 105 8.36 3.64 -6.59
N HIS A 106 8.93 3.19 -5.47
CA HIS A 106 8.94 1.77 -5.12
C HIS A 106 7.54 1.37 -4.61
N VAL A 107 6.85 0.52 -5.34
CA VAL A 107 5.53 0.03 -4.98
C VAL A 107 5.65 -1.36 -4.36
N VAL A 108 5.20 -1.51 -3.12
CA VAL A 108 5.17 -2.79 -2.41
C VAL A 108 3.71 -3.21 -2.26
N TYR A 109 3.34 -4.29 -2.94
CA TYR A 109 2.00 -4.85 -2.86
C TYR A 109 1.99 -6.09 -1.97
N ILE A 110 1.19 -6.03 -0.92
CA ILE A 110 0.95 -7.12 0.03
C ILE A 110 -0.50 -7.55 -0.19
N PRO A 111 -0.77 -8.72 -0.80
CA PRO A 111 -2.13 -9.18 -1.06
C PRO A 111 -2.91 -9.42 0.23
N GLY A 112 -4.23 -9.16 0.18
CA GLY A 112 -5.18 -9.49 1.23
C GLY A 112 -5.97 -10.76 0.92
N ASN A 113 -7.05 -11.01 1.66
CA ASN A 113 -7.88 -12.18 1.44
C ASN A 113 -8.77 -12.07 0.19
N HIS A 114 -9.16 -10.86 -0.23
CA HIS A 114 -9.96 -10.66 -1.44
C HIS A 114 -9.14 -10.77 -2.72
N ASP A 115 -7.83 -10.57 -2.66
CA ASP A 115 -6.88 -10.67 -3.78
C ASP A 115 -5.74 -11.66 -3.51
N GLU A 116 -5.98 -12.67 -2.66
CA GLU A 116 -5.02 -13.72 -2.26
C GLU A 116 -4.34 -14.39 -3.48
N LEU A 117 -5.00 -14.48 -4.63
CA LEU A 117 -4.39 -15.03 -5.84
C LEU A 117 -3.08 -14.34 -6.23
N ALA A 118 -2.90 -13.08 -5.86
CA ALA A 118 -1.68 -12.34 -6.12
C ALA A 118 -0.47 -12.89 -5.35
N THR A 119 -0.65 -13.66 -4.27
CA THR A 119 0.45 -14.33 -3.55
C THR A 119 1.20 -15.33 -4.41
N SER A 120 0.51 -15.95 -5.39
CA SER A 120 1.16 -16.85 -6.37
C SER A 120 2.14 -16.13 -7.28
N PHE A 121 2.14 -14.81 -7.29
CA PHE A 121 3.00 -13.94 -8.11
C PHE A 121 4.01 -13.16 -7.29
N CYS A 122 4.34 -13.63 -6.06
CA CYS A 122 5.38 -12.97 -5.26
C CYS A 122 6.68 -12.87 -6.06
N GLY A 123 7.26 -11.65 -6.09
CA GLY A 123 8.44 -11.35 -6.88
C GLY A 123 8.58 -9.86 -7.16
N THR A 124 9.62 -9.51 -7.93
CA THR A 124 9.94 -8.12 -8.28
C THR A 124 9.71 -7.90 -9.78
N TYR A 125 8.92 -6.89 -10.10
CA TYR A 125 8.52 -6.50 -11.45
C TYR A 125 8.88 -5.03 -11.69
N GLY A 126 10.15 -4.76 -12.00
CA GLY A 126 10.67 -3.40 -12.05
C GLY A 126 10.61 -2.74 -10.66
N ASN A 127 9.92 -1.61 -10.54
CA ASN A 127 9.73 -0.92 -9.26
C ASN A 127 8.48 -1.40 -8.48
N ILE A 128 7.90 -2.55 -8.84
CA ILE A 128 6.79 -3.16 -8.12
C ILE A 128 7.27 -4.47 -7.51
N GLU A 129 7.04 -4.64 -6.22
CA GLU A 129 7.35 -5.84 -5.48
C GLU A 129 6.07 -6.41 -4.88
N ILE A 130 5.77 -7.70 -5.16
CA ILE A 130 4.65 -8.44 -4.56
C ILE A 130 5.22 -9.39 -3.52
N LYS A 131 4.74 -9.31 -2.29
CA LYS A 131 5.19 -10.13 -1.16
C LYS A 131 4.11 -10.26 -0.09
N GLU A 132 4.15 -11.31 0.70
CA GLU A 132 3.18 -11.57 1.79
C GLU A 132 3.29 -10.57 2.95
N ASN A 133 4.47 -10.02 3.18
CA ASN A 133 4.74 -9.03 4.22
C ASN A 133 5.95 -8.17 3.86
N ALA A 134 6.06 -7.03 4.51
CA ALA A 134 7.22 -6.14 4.34
C ALA A 134 7.67 -5.57 5.69
N VAL A 135 8.87 -5.01 5.72
CA VAL A 135 9.36 -4.20 6.84
C VAL A 135 9.71 -2.83 6.33
N HIS A 136 9.06 -1.82 6.87
CA HIS A 136 9.42 -0.42 6.66
C HIS A 136 10.42 0.01 7.73
N VAL A 137 11.45 0.74 7.32
CA VAL A 137 12.41 1.37 8.23
C VAL A 137 12.16 2.87 8.22
N THR A 138 11.79 3.40 9.38
CA THR A 138 11.52 4.84 9.55
C THR A 138 12.81 5.66 9.48
N ALA A 139 12.68 7.00 9.42
CA ALA A 139 13.82 7.91 9.48
C ALA A 139 14.63 7.78 10.79
N SER A 140 13.96 7.40 11.90
CA SER A 140 14.58 7.13 13.19
C SER A 140 15.25 5.76 13.29
N GLY A 141 15.16 4.92 12.23
CA GLY A 141 15.68 3.55 12.22
C GLY A 141 14.73 2.51 12.85
N GLU A 142 13.54 2.92 13.25
CA GLU A 142 12.52 2.02 13.77
C GLU A 142 12.01 1.09 12.66
N ARG A 143 11.76 -0.17 13.00
CA ARG A 143 11.31 -1.21 12.07
C ARG A 143 9.85 -1.52 12.30
N ILE A 144 9.03 -1.29 11.27
CA ILE A 144 7.59 -1.52 11.28
C ILE A 144 7.29 -2.71 10.37
N LEU A 145 6.72 -3.79 10.94
CA LEU A 145 6.19 -4.89 10.15
C LEU A 145 4.88 -4.48 9.50
N ILE A 146 4.76 -4.71 8.19
CA ILE A 146 3.57 -4.43 7.40
C ILE A 146 2.98 -5.76 6.96
N ILE A 147 1.74 -6.03 7.37
CA ILE A 147 0.93 -7.18 7.00
C ILE A 147 -0.51 -6.70 6.78
N HIS A 148 -1.30 -7.42 5.99
CA HIS A 148 -2.73 -7.10 5.85
C HIS A 148 -3.52 -7.45 7.12
N GLY A 149 -3.18 -8.55 7.77
CA GLY A 149 -3.76 -8.95 9.07
C GLY A 149 -4.85 -10.01 8.96
N HIS A 150 -5.34 -10.36 7.78
CA HIS A 150 -6.29 -11.47 7.60
C HIS A 150 -5.70 -12.81 8.10
N GLU A 151 -4.38 -12.95 8.03
CA GLU A 151 -3.65 -14.09 8.59
C GLU A 151 -3.84 -14.19 10.12
N LEU A 152 -4.25 -13.10 10.74
CA LEU A 152 -4.51 -13.06 12.17
C LEU A 152 -5.95 -13.47 12.55
N ASP A 153 -6.90 -13.68 11.65
CA ASP A 153 -8.31 -13.95 11.89
C ASP A 153 -8.72 -15.42 12.15
N GLY A 154 -7.84 -16.42 12.00
CA GLY A 154 -8.05 -17.84 12.32
C GLY A 154 -7.39 -18.26 13.62
N GLY A 155 -8.08 -18.15 14.77
CA GLY A 155 -7.70 -18.77 16.05
C GLY A 155 -6.40 -18.27 16.68
N VAL A 156 -6.51 -17.58 17.78
CA VAL A 156 -5.44 -16.91 18.55
C VAL A 156 -4.21 -17.79 18.86
N ARG A 157 -4.35 -19.12 18.86
CA ARG A 157 -3.28 -20.06 19.25
C ARG A 157 -2.29 -20.38 18.12
N GLN A 158 -2.76 -20.45 16.88
CA GLN A 158 -1.92 -20.83 15.74
C GLN A 158 -1.02 -19.64 15.32
N ARG A 159 -1.44 -18.46 15.55
CA ARG A 159 -0.85 -17.16 15.17
C ARG A 159 0.14 -16.60 16.16
N ALA A 160 -0.05 -16.82 17.46
CA ALA A 160 1.00 -16.55 18.44
C ALA A 160 2.29 -17.29 18.06
N ASN A 161 2.17 -18.48 17.46
CA ASN A 161 3.29 -19.27 16.97
C ASN A 161 3.88 -18.71 15.65
N GLU A 162 3.08 -18.14 14.76
CA GLU A 162 3.56 -17.53 13.53
C GLU A 162 4.24 -16.19 13.78
N LEU A 163 3.66 -15.33 14.59
CA LEU A 163 4.29 -14.10 15.06
C LEU A 163 5.58 -14.40 15.84
N ALA A 164 5.61 -15.46 16.63
CA ALA A 164 6.82 -15.92 17.31
C ALA A 164 7.86 -16.50 16.34
N ARG A 165 7.44 -17.13 15.22
CA ARG A 165 8.35 -17.57 14.13
C ARG A 165 8.90 -16.38 13.34
N LEU A 166 8.09 -15.36 13.05
CA LEU A 166 8.54 -14.11 12.42
C LEU A 166 9.52 -13.36 13.33
N ARG A 167 9.27 -13.32 14.64
CA ARG A 167 10.23 -12.78 15.62
C ARG A 167 11.50 -13.61 15.76
N ARG A 168 11.44 -14.94 15.60
CA ARG A 168 12.60 -15.86 15.70
C ARG A 168 13.40 -15.99 14.41
N ARG A 169 12.88 -15.60 13.26
CA ARG A 169 13.72 -15.38 12.09
C ARG A 169 14.64 -14.22 12.43
N ARG A 170 15.77 -14.60 13.03
CA ARG A 170 16.89 -13.73 13.35
C ARG A 170 17.16 -12.90 12.11
N TRP A 171 16.82 -11.64 12.17
CA TRP A 171 17.05 -10.70 11.11
C TRP A 171 18.54 -10.67 10.86
N LEU A 172 19.01 -11.40 9.86
CA LEU A 172 20.39 -11.30 9.41
C LEU A 172 20.60 -9.84 8.99
N PRO A 173 21.67 -9.18 9.47
CA PRO A 173 21.99 -7.85 9.00
C PRO A 173 22.15 -7.92 7.47
N ILE A 174 21.49 -7.02 6.75
CA ILE A 174 21.73 -6.83 5.33
C ILE A 174 23.18 -6.36 5.23
N SER A 175 24.06 -7.19 4.68
CA SER A 175 25.43 -6.80 4.38
C SER A 175 25.37 -5.56 3.47
N PRO A 176 26.13 -4.49 3.76
CA PRO A 176 26.17 -3.35 2.87
C PRO A 176 26.68 -3.84 1.51
N VAL A 177 25.91 -3.57 0.47
CA VAL A 177 26.36 -3.77 -0.92
C VAL A 177 27.61 -2.91 -1.08
N ALA A 178 28.76 -3.57 -1.27
CA ALA A 178 29.99 -2.90 -1.61
C ALA A 178 29.75 -2.07 -2.88
N GLN A 179 29.78 -0.75 -2.75
CA GLN A 179 29.92 0.12 -3.89
C GLN A 179 31.32 -0.13 -4.44
N SER A 180 31.43 -0.85 -5.55
CA SER A 180 32.65 -0.88 -6.35
C SER A 180 32.82 0.53 -6.94
N ALA A 181 33.81 1.25 -6.43
CA ALA A 181 34.37 2.40 -7.11
C ALA A 181 35.15 1.85 -8.33
N ASP A 182 34.82 2.30 -9.50
CA ASP A 182 35.64 2.47 -10.69
C ASP A 182 35.05 3.62 -11.52
#